data_82743d43feb70868e2f99794a71865a0
#
_entry.id   82743d43feb70868e2f99794a71865a0
#
_cell.length_a   1.000
_cell.length_b   1.000
_cell.length_c   1.000
_cell.angle_alpha   90.00
_cell.angle_beta   90.00
_cell.angle_gamma   90.00
#
_symmetry.space_group_name_H-M   'P 1'
#
loop_
_entity.id
_entity.type
_entity.pdbx_description
1 polymer ?
#
loop_
_entity_poly.entity_id
_entity_poly.type
_entity_poly.pdbx_seq_one_letter_code
_entity_poly.pdbx_strand_id
1 'polypeptide(L)'
;MASEALINTYLSLSLLCGLLNIPPTILHLSQGHSGPASFGVWAIVLNILAFINGIIWRHDALDRAPVLCDISSKISEVGPLGLLIANCCIIRYLAMILTPDRCVEEPQQKRHRIMVDYTLSLGFPGLVAAASVVYQVGRYQINNLAGCSSASALVWPTFILSIVWPLVFCGISCCYSLYVLYCLVQRHRDIKKLVNCAGTPLNVSRFARMGALSVTYFCVATPCAVYGTLETIAATGPYVPWVSWSTVHNEDNKLSTVRQYPLYQYQLRDWLPIVAGLMVICFFSCGAESVSMYSKVGLACLAPLVVARDKFARWINLSPRPLNREHDLRGATSSSAEKLPTRKFKNTGLLPGIASEKTGLQSFRIHVAVVEDTMQAEY
;
A
#
# COMPACT_ATOMS: atom_id res chain seq x y z
N MET A 1 9.81 28.34 -10.23
CA MET A 1 8.77 27.97 -9.25
C MET A 1 7.90 26.90 -9.88
N ALA A 2 7.59 25.82 -9.16
CA ALA A 2 6.63 24.83 -9.65
C ALA A 2 5.26 25.50 -9.81
N SER A 3 4.51 25.16 -10.87
CA SER A 3 3.17 25.70 -11.05
C SER A 3 2.23 25.14 -9.95
N GLU A 4 1.27 25.94 -9.47
CA GLU A 4 0.26 25.50 -8.51
C GLU A 4 -0.50 24.23 -9.00
N ALA A 5 -0.72 24.14 -10.31
CA ALA A 5 -1.33 22.98 -10.94
C ALA A 5 -0.47 21.70 -10.73
N LEU A 6 0.86 21.80 -10.88
CA LEU A 6 1.78 20.68 -10.68
C LEU A 6 1.77 20.21 -9.22
N ILE A 7 1.82 21.17 -8.28
CA ILE A 7 1.78 20.88 -6.84
C ILE A 7 0.47 20.15 -6.48
N ASN A 8 -0.67 20.69 -6.92
CA ASN A 8 -1.97 20.09 -6.65
C ASN A 8 -2.10 18.71 -7.30
N THR A 9 -1.56 18.51 -8.50
CA THR A 9 -1.54 17.20 -9.17
C THR A 9 -0.71 16.19 -8.38
N TYR A 10 0.49 16.57 -7.93
CA TYR A 10 1.35 15.73 -7.13
C TYR A 10 0.68 15.29 -5.82
N LEU A 11 0.09 16.23 -5.07
CA LEU A 11 -0.60 15.97 -3.81
C LEU A 11 -1.83 15.07 -4.02
N SER A 12 -2.64 15.36 -5.03
CA SER A 12 -3.84 14.57 -5.33
C SER A 12 -3.49 13.13 -5.73
N LEU A 13 -2.48 12.95 -6.58
CA LEU A 13 -2.03 11.63 -6.99
C LEU A 13 -1.41 10.85 -5.82
N SER A 14 -0.60 11.51 -4.98
CA SER A 14 -0.01 10.87 -3.79
C SER A 14 -1.10 10.38 -2.84
N LEU A 15 -2.10 11.20 -2.51
CA LEU A 15 -3.21 10.80 -1.66
C LEU A 15 -4.02 9.65 -2.29
N LEU A 16 -4.36 9.77 -3.57
CA LEU A 16 -5.11 8.75 -4.31
C LEU A 16 -4.35 7.41 -4.31
N CYS A 17 -3.06 7.42 -4.64
CA CYS A 17 -2.22 6.23 -4.61
C CYS A 17 -2.11 5.65 -3.19
N GLY A 18 -1.95 6.49 -2.17
CA GLY A 18 -1.91 6.04 -0.79
C GLY A 18 -3.17 5.28 -0.39
N LEU A 19 -4.34 5.85 -0.66
CA LEU A 19 -5.64 5.28 -0.24
C LEU A 19 -6.05 4.06 -1.09
N LEU A 20 -5.94 4.14 -2.42
CA LEU A 20 -6.40 3.06 -3.31
C LEU A 20 -5.52 1.81 -3.24
N ASN A 21 -4.29 1.90 -2.74
CA ASN A 21 -3.44 0.73 -2.55
C ASN A 21 -3.75 -0.06 -1.27
N ILE A 22 -4.55 0.47 -0.34
CA ILE A 22 -4.89 -0.22 0.92
C ILE A 22 -5.64 -1.55 0.67
N PRO A 23 -6.76 -1.60 -0.08
CA PRO A 23 -7.51 -2.84 -0.28
C PRO A 23 -6.69 -3.97 -0.95
N PRO A 24 -5.98 -3.75 -2.07
CA PRO A 24 -5.18 -4.81 -2.68
C PRO A 24 -4.02 -5.27 -1.78
N THR A 25 -3.43 -4.38 -0.99
CA THR A 25 -2.37 -4.75 -0.05
C THR A 25 -2.90 -5.67 1.06
N ILE A 26 -4.06 -5.35 1.65
CA ILE A 26 -4.73 -6.20 2.64
C ILE A 26 -5.08 -7.57 2.03
N LEU A 27 -5.55 -7.60 0.79
CA LEU A 27 -5.84 -8.85 0.09
C LEU A 27 -4.59 -9.73 -0.06
N HIS A 28 -3.45 -9.15 -0.46
CA HIS A 28 -2.20 -9.89 -0.57
C HIS A 28 -1.66 -10.35 0.78
N LEU A 29 -1.80 -9.54 1.83
CA LEU A 29 -1.47 -9.93 3.21
C LEU A 29 -2.30 -11.14 3.67
N SER A 30 -3.61 -11.11 3.47
CA SER A 30 -4.52 -12.20 3.88
C SER A 30 -4.28 -13.51 3.11
N GLN A 31 -3.76 -13.43 1.89
CA GLN A 31 -3.44 -14.60 1.06
C GLN A 31 -2.01 -15.13 1.27
N GLY A 32 -1.19 -14.44 2.04
CA GLY A 32 0.22 -14.80 2.29
C GLY A 32 1.14 -14.57 1.10
N HIS A 33 0.80 -13.61 0.24
CA HIS A 33 1.66 -13.14 -0.85
C HIS A 33 2.57 -12.02 -0.35
N SER A 34 3.66 -12.39 0.31
CA SER A 34 4.58 -11.49 1.02
C SER A 34 5.21 -10.41 0.14
N GLY A 35 5.67 -10.76 -1.06
CA GLY A 35 6.27 -9.80 -1.99
C GLY A 35 5.32 -8.66 -2.39
N PRO A 36 4.14 -8.94 -3.01
CA PRO A 36 3.16 -7.92 -3.34
C PRO A 36 2.64 -7.15 -2.12
N ALA A 37 2.50 -7.81 -0.98
CA ALA A 37 2.09 -7.17 0.28
C ALA A 37 3.12 -6.14 0.74
N SER A 38 4.41 -6.49 0.79
CA SER A 38 5.49 -5.56 1.15
C SER A 38 5.60 -4.39 0.16
N PHE A 39 5.47 -4.69 -1.14
CA PHE A 39 5.47 -3.65 -2.17
C PHE A 39 4.33 -2.65 -1.97
N GLY A 40 3.12 -3.16 -1.71
CA GLY A 40 1.96 -2.33 -1.40
C GLY A 40 2.13 -1.50 -0.13
N VAL A 41 2.69 -2.08 0.93
CA VAL A 41 2.99 -1.34 2.19
C VAL A 41 3.93 -0.17 1.93
N TRP A 42 5.05 -0.39 1.21
CA TRP A 42 5.98 0.69 0.85
C TRP A 42 5.31 1.75 -0.02
N ALA A 43 4.52 1.34 -1.03
CA ALA A 43 3.80 2.27 -1.89
C ALA A 43 2.82 3.13 -1.09
N ILE A 44 2.07 2.56 -0.14
CA ILE A 44 1.14 3.30 0.74
C ILE A 44 1.91 4.29 1.61
N VAL A 45 2.92 3.81 2.34
CA VAL A 45 3.66 4.63 3.31
C VAL A 45 4.34 5.82 2.62
N LEU A 46 5.03 5.57 1.51
CA LEU A 46 5.74 6.64 0.77
C LEU A 46 4.77 7.66 0.18
N ASN A 47 3.64 7.23 -0.38
CA ASN A 47 2.65 8.15 -0.95
C ASN A 47 1.93 8.97 0.12
N ILE A 48 1.58 8.38 1.26
CA ILE A 48 0.98 9.11 2.38
C ILE A 48 1.97 10.12 2.97
N LEU A 49 3.25 9.74 3.14
CA LEU A 49 4.28 10.67 3.60
C LEU A 49 4.52 11.81 2.60
N ALA A 50 4.56 11.51 1.30
CA ALA A 50 4.68 12.52 0.25
C ALA A 50 3.52 13.53 0.30
N PHE A 51 2.29 13.05 0.51
CA PHE A 51 1.11 13.91 0.68
C PHE A 51 1.21 14.78 1.94
N ILE A 52 1.53 14.19 3.11
CA ILE A 52 1.64 14.93 4.39
C ILE A 52 2.74 15.97 4.31
N ASN A 53 3.93 15.58 3.84
CA ASN A 53 5.06 16.48 3.66
C ASN A 53 4.73 17.62 2.71
N GLY A 54 4.12 17.32 1.57
CA GLY A 54 3.76 18.33 0.58
C GLY A 54 2.69 19.32 1.04
N ILE A 55 1.82 18.95 1.99
CA ILE A 55 0.87 19.90 2.63
C ILE A 55 1.60 20.78 3.64
N ILE A 56 2.40 20.20 4.53
CA ILE A 56 3.04 20.94 5.64
C ILE A 56 4.05 21.94 5.11
N TRP A 57 4.84 21.55 4.11
CA TRP A 57 5.93 22.37 3.53
C TRP A 57 5.60 22.92 2.14
N ARG A 58 4.31 23.19 1.89
CA ARG A 58 3.84 23.71 0.59
C ARG A 58 4.46 25.08 0.23
N HIS A 59 4.65 25.95 1.21
CA HIS A 59 4.99 27.36 0.99
C HIS A 59 6.37 27.76 1.51
N ASP A 60 6.93 26.98 2.43
CA ASP A 60 8.22 27.28 3.03
C ASP A 60 8.93 25.99 3.52
N ALA A 61 10.16 26.15 4.06
CA ALA A 61 10.97 25.07 4.59
C ALA A 61 11.22 25.24 6.12
N LEU A 62 10.26 25.81 6.88
CA LEU A 62 10.39 26.00 8.30
C LEU A 62 10.24 24.69 9.07
N ASP A 63 11.01 24.51 10.13
CA ASP A 63 10.96 23.32 10.98
C ASP A 63 9.76 23.36 11.93
N ARG A 64 8.60 22.84 11.46
CA ARG A 64 7.33 22.82 12.19
C ARG A 64 7.03 21.49 12.86
N ALA A 65 7.58 20.40 12.36
CA ALA A 65 7.24 19.06 12.79
C ALA A 65 8.49 18.17 12.93
N PRO A 66 9.37 18.41 13.93
CA PRO A 66 10.65 17.72 14.06
C PRO A 66 10.54 16.20 14.13
N VAL A 67 9.57 15.68 14.91
CA VAL A 67 9.36 14.23 15.06
C VAL A 67 8.93 13.58 13.74
N LEU A 68 8.05 14.25 13.00
CA LEU A 68 7.64 13.76 11.66
C LEU A 68 8.84 13.78 10.71
N CYS A 69 9.69 14.81 10.75
CA CYS A 69 10.89 14.88 9.93
C CYS A 69 11.89 13.77 10.25
N ASP A 70 12.13 13.47 11.53
CA ASP A 70 13.01 12.36 11.91
C ASP A 70 12.55 11.03 11.30
N ILE A 71 11.25 10.75 11.32
CA ILE A 71 10.67 9.52 10.78
C ILE A 71 10.64 9.56 9.26
N SER A 72 10.08 10.64 8.67
CA SER A 72 9.85 10.71 7.23
C SER A 72 11.14 10.78 6.44
N SER A 73 12.19 11.44 6.95
CA SER A 73 13.50 11.50 6.28
C SER A 73 14.12 10.10 6.15
N LYS A 74 14.06 9.28 7.21
CA LYS A 74 14.57 7.91 7.19
C LYS A 74 13.74 6.99 6.28
N ILE A 75 12.42 7.07 6.35
CA ILE A 75 11.55 6.29 5.48
C ILE A 75 11.73 6.68 4.01
N SER A 76 11.85 7.97 3.70
CA SER A 76 12.07 8.45 2.33
C SER A 76 13.44 8.03 1.78
N GLU A 77 14.46 7.93 2.64
CA GLU A 77 15.80 7.46 2.27
C GLU A 77 15.78 5.99 1.82
N VAL A 78 15.15 5.12 2.61
CA VAL A 78 15.22 3.67 2.38
C VAL A 78 14.01 3.09 1.63
N GLY A 79 12.96 3.86 1.48
CA GLY A 79 11.71 3.40 0.83
C GLY A 79 11.90 2.91 -0.61
N PRO A 80 12.64 3.62 -1.47
CA PRO A 80 12.96 3.13 -2.82
C PRO A 80 13.68 1.79 -2.83
N LEU A 81 14.60 1.57 -1.88
CA LEU A 81 15.28 0.29 -1.68
C LEU A 81 14.27 -0.79 -1.23
N GLY A 82 13.37 -0.44 -0.31
CA GLY A 82 12.31 -1.35 0.15
C GLY A 82 11.38 -1.80 -0.98
N LEU A 83 10.95 -0.89 -1.85
CA LEU A 83 10.17 -1.20 -3.06
C LEU A 83 10.93 -2.16 -4.00
N LEU A 84 12.21 -1.89 -4.22
CA LEU A 84 13.04 -2.71 -5.10
C LEU A 84 13.24 -4.12 -4.54
N ILE A 85 13.49 -4.27 -3.24
CA ILE A 85 13.61 -5.57 -2.58
C ILE A 85 12.27 -6.32 -2.62
N ALA A 86 11.15 -5.63 -2.35
CA ALA A 86 9.83 -6.23 -2.44
C ALA A 86 9.55 -6.75 -3.87
N ASN A 87 9.94 -5.99 -4.91
CA ASN A 87 9.87 -6.45 -6.30
C ASN A 87 10.77 -7.68 -6.55
N CYS A 88 11.97 -7.69 -5.99
CA CYS A 88 12.87 -8.86 -6.05
C CYS A 88 12.21 -10.10 -5.41
N CYS A 89 11.51 -9.95 -4.30
CA CYS A 89 10.75 -11.03 -3.67
C CYS A 89 9.60 -11.53 -4.55
N ILE A 90 8.92 -10.63 -5.28
CA ILE A 90 7.87 -11.01 -6.24
C ILE A 90 8.45 -11.88 -7.35
N ILE A 91 9.51 -11.43 -8.03
CA ILE A 91 10.07 -12.18 -9.17
C ILE A 91 10.72 -13.49 -8.73
N ARG A 92 11.36 -13.53 -7.55
CA ARG A 92 11.86 -14.77 -6.92
C ARG A 92 10.75 -15.78 -6.68
N TYR A 93 9.58 -15.33 -6.17
CA TYR A 93 8.43 -16.19 -5.96
C TYR A 93 7.88 -16.73 -7.28
N LEU A 94 7.79 -15.91 -8.32
CA LEU A 94 7.39 -16.35 -9.66
C LEU A 94 8.37 -17.37 -10.25
N ALA A 95 9.68 -17.16 -10.09
CA ALA A 95 10.72 -18.09 -10.50
C ALA A 95 10.56 -19.46 -9.81
N MET A 96 10.23 -19.44 -8.51
CA MET A 96 10.05 -20.65 -7.72
C MET A 96 8.83 -21.47 -8.18
N ILE A 97 7.73 -20.81 -8.54
CA ILE A 97 6.54 -21.48 -9.08
C ILE A 97 6.80 -22.13 -10.44
N LEU A 98 7.66 -21.54 -11.26
CA LEU A 98 8.01 -22.06 -12.59
C LEU A 98 9.04 -23.20 -12.55
N THR A 99 9.65 -23.49 -11.39
CA THR A 99 10.58 -24.60 -11.21
C THR A 99 9.81 -25.92 -11.13
N PRO A 100 10.11 -26.95 -11.98
CA PRO A 100 9.26 -28.14 -12.17
C PRO A 100 9.10 -29.05 -10.95
N ASP A 101 10.13 -29.12 -10.10
CA ASP A 101 10.20 -30.09 -9.02
C ASP A 101 9.43 -29.70 -7.74
N ARG A 102 8.71 -28.58 -7.78
CA ARG A 102 8.01 -28.02 -6.60
C ARG A 102 6.52 -27.81 -6.88
N CYS A 103 5.79 -28.91 -7.09
CA CYS A 103 4.34 -28.83 -7.31
C CYS A 103 3.53 -28.37 -6.09
N VAL A 104 4.00 -28.63 -4.86
CA VAL A 104 3.29 -28.25 -3.63
C VAL A 104 4.28 -27.66 -2.63
N GLU A 105 4.05 -26.42 -2.20
CA GLU A 105 4.83 -25.76 -1.15
C GLU A 105 4.33 -26.26 0.22
N GLU A 106 5.21 -26.90 1.01
CA GLU A 106 4.89 -27.30 2.38
C GLU A 106 4.59 -26.08 3.28
N PRO A 107 3.69 -26.20 4.28
CA PRO A 107 3.35 -25.09 5.18
C PRO A 107 4.56 -24.46 5.89
N GLN A 108 5.57 -25.27 6.24
CA GLN A 108 6.81 -24.79 6.85
C GLN A 108 7.66 -23.98 5.86
N GLN A 109 7.78 -24.44 4.62
CA GLN A 109 8.51 -23.75 3.55
C GLN A 109 7.84 -22.40 3.22
N LYS A 110 6.50 -22.38 3.15
CA LYS A 110 5.72 -21.14 2.97
C LYS A 110 5.97 -20.16 4.10
N ARG A 111 5.93 -20.60 5.36
CA ARG A 111 6.19 -19.74 6.52
C ARG A 111 7.62 -19.20 6.51
N HIS A 112 8.61 -20.04 6.21
CA HIS A 112 10.00 -19.61 6.08
C HIS A 112 10.18 -18.57 4.98
N ARG A 113 9.61 -18.80 3.80
CA ARG A 113 9.63 -17.84 2.68
C ARG A 113 9.04 -16.49 3.08
N ILE A 114 7.86 -16.49 3.71
CA ILE A 114 7.19 -15.27 4.16
C ILE A 114 8.07 -14.51 5.16
N MET A 115 8.69 -15.20 6.13
CA MET A 115 9.61 -14.57 7.08
C MET A 115 10.82 -13.97 6.37
N VAL A 116 11.45 -14.70 5.46
CA VAL A 116 12.60 -14.19 4.67
C VAL A 116 12.20 -12.97 3.86
N ASP A 117 11.05 -13.00 3.17
CA ASP A 117 10.56 -11.87 2.37
C ASP A 117 10.35 -10.61 3.22
N TYR A 118 9.71 -10.71 4.39
CA TYR A 118 9.51 -9.56 5.27
C TYR A 118 10.81 -9.07 5.90
N THR A 119 11.69 -9.99 6.32
CA THR A 119 13.00 -9.62 6.85
C THR A 119 13.83 -8.86 5.81
N LEU A 120 13.81 -9.32 4.56
CA LEU A 120 14.53 -8.63 3.48
C LEU A 120 13.85 -7.32 3.08
N SER A 121 12.52 -7.31 2.90
CA SER A 121 11.84 -6.14 2.32
C SER A 121 11.54 -5.02 3.34
N LEU A 122 11.44 -5.33 4.62
CA LEU A 122 11.20 -4.35 5.69
C LEU A 122 12.39 -4.23 6.65
N GLY A 123 12.94 -5.37 7.07
CA GLY A 123 14.05 -5.39 8.05
C GLY A 123 15.35 -4.85 7.49
N PHE A 124 15.74 -5.27 6.28
CA PHE A 124 16.99 -4.82 5.68
C PHE A 124 17.01 -3.31 5.38
N PRO A 125 15.97 -2.69 4.78
CA PRO A 125 15.90 -1.22 4.68
C PRO A 125 15.95 -0.52 6.03
N GLY A 126 15.33 -1.09 7.07
CA GLY A 126 15.42 -0.59 8.44
C GLY A 126 16.86 -0.61 8.99
N LEU A 127 17.62 -1.67 8.69
CA LEU A 127 19.03 -1.76 9.04
C LEU A 127 19.87 -0.69 8.31
N VAL A 128 19.61 -0.47 7.01
CA VAL A 128 20.26 0.60 6.23
C VAL A 128 19.94 1.97 6.81
N ALA A 129 18.66 2.22 7.19
CA ALA A 129 18.25 3.45 7.85
C ALA A 129 18.98 3.68 9.19
N ALA A 130 19.17 2.63 9.98
CA ALA A 130 19.95 2.72 11.22
C ALA A 130 21.44 3.00 10.94
N ALA A 131 22.02 2.34 9.94
CA ALA A 131 23.41 2.52 9.54
C ALA A 131 23.69 3.90 8.91
N SER A 132 22.65 4.61 8.41
CA SER A 132 22.82 5.90 7.76
C SER A 132 23.38 7.00 8.69
N VAL A 133 23.28 6.82 10.00
CA VAL A 133 23.89 7.73 11.00
C VAL A 133 25.40 7.90 10.76
N VAL A 134 26.06 6.88 10.21
CA VAL A 134 27.52 6.92 9.95
C VAL A 134 27.91 8.02 8.96
N TYR A 135 27.10 8.23 7.92
CA TYR A 135 27.38 9.22 6.85
C TYR A 135 26.45 10.44 6.87
N GLN A 136 25.62 10.56 7.89
CA GLN A 136 24.67 11.66 8.06
C GLN A 136 25.41 12.92 8.55
N VAL A 137 25.19 14.07 7.89
CA VAL A 137 25.84 15.35 8.20
C VAL A 137 24.88 16.40 8.78
N GLY A 138 23.74 15.96 9.28
CA GLY A 138 22.72 16.81 9.90
C GLY A 138 21.57 15.95 10.37
N ARG A 139 20.66 16.48 11.16
CA ARG A 139 19.50 15.76 11.64
C ARG A 139 18.60 15.32 10.47
N TYR A 140 18.24 16.27 9.65
CA TYR A 140 17.52 16.12 8.38
C TYR A 140 17.63 17.43 7.59
N GLN A 141 17.18 17.39 6.36
CA GLN A 141 17.01 18.59 5.55
C GLN A 141 15.54 18.76 5.18
N ILE A 142 15.07 20.01 5.15
CA ILE A 142 13.70 20.35 4.78
C ILE A 142 13.74 21.03 3.41
N ASN A 143 13.08 20.40 2.46
CA ASN A 143 12.90 20.94 1.10
C ASN A 143 11.49 21.52 0.99
N ASN A 144 11.37 22.75 0.48
CA ASN A 144 10.06 23.28 0.13
C ASN A 144 9.35 22.31 -0.85
N LEU A 145 8.07 22.09 -0.72
CA LEU A 145 7.21 21.16 -1.49
C LEU A 145 7.41 19.67 -1.19
N ALA A 146 8.66 19.18 -1.07
CA ALA A 146 8.94 17.75 -0.87
C ALA A 146 9.02 17.35 0.61
N GLY A 147 9.23 18.33 1.51
CA GLY A 147 9.33 18.09 2.95
C GLY A 147 10.69 17.55 3.37
N CYS A 148 10.69 16.66 4.39
CA CYS A 148 11.90 16.23 5.04
C CYS A 148 12.58 15.08 4.31
N SER A 149 13.89 15.22 4.11
CA SER A 149 14.76 14.21 3.52
C SER A 149 16.08 14.06 4.32
N SER A 150 16.80 12.98 4.09
CA SER A 150 18.08 12.70 4.76
C SER A 150 19.15 13.70 4.31
N ALA A 151 19.96 14.17 5.26
CA ALA A 151 21.15 14.99 5.03
C ALA A 151 22.39 14.10 5.10
N SER A 152 22.92 13.67 3.97
CA SER A 152 24.04 12.72 3.86
C SER A 152 25.24 13.33 3.15
N ALA A 153 26.46 12.90 3.53
CA ALA A 153 27.71 13.23 2.84
C ALA A 153 28.13 12.11 1.90
N LEU A 154 28.88 12.47 0.86
CA LEU A 154 29.49 11.50 -0.05
C LEU A 154 30.85 11.07 0.49
N VAL A 155 30.81 10.02 1.32
CA VAL A 155 31.99 9.36 1.91
C VAL A 155 31.97 7.88 1.54
N TRP A 156 33.11 7.17 1.62
CA TRP A 156 33.14 5.75 1.25
C TRP A 156 32.12 4.87 1.99
N PRO A 157 31.78 5.11 3.30
CA PRO A 157 30.70 4.35 3.94
C PRO A 157 29.34 4.52 3.25
N THR A 158 29.03 5.70 2.68
CA THR A 158 27.80 5.96 1.94
C THR A 158 27.66 5.01 0.73
N PHE A 159 28.76 4.74 0.05
CA PHE A 159 28.75 3.80 -1.09
C PHE A 159 28.40 2.38 -0.63
N ILE A 160 29.02 1.90 0.44
CA ILE A 160 28.83 0.53 0.94
C ILE A 160 27.48 0.38 1.65
N LEU A 161 27.08 1.37 2.46
CA LEU A 161 25.88 1.26 3.30
C LEU A 161 24.59 1.64 2.59
N SER A 162 24.65 2.47 1.52
CA SER A 162 23.44 2.94 0.84
C SER A 162 23.47 2.70 -0.67
N ILE A 163 24.48 3.21 -1.40
CA ILE A 163 24.48 3.30 -2.86
C ILE A 163 24.60 1.95 -3.55
N VAL A 164 25.33 1.01 -3.00
CA VAL A 164 25.57 -0.31 -3.60
C VAL A 164 24.31 -1.19 -3.62
N TRP A 165 23.46 -1.09 -2.61
CA TRP A 165 22.35 -2.04 -2.42
C TRP A 165 21.28 -1.96 -3.51
N PRO A 166 20.82 -0.80 -3.98
CA PRO A 166 19.92 -0.74 -5.13
C PRO A 166 20.47 -1.44 -6.36
N LEU A 167 21.77 -1.30 -6.65
CA LEU A 167 22.43 -1.94 -7.80
C LEU A 167 22.51 -3.47 -7.63
N VAL A 168 22.83 -3.95 -6.42
CA VAL A 168 22.86 -5.38 -6.09
C VAL A 168 21.47 -6.01 -6.29
N PHE A 169 20.41 -5.40 -5.74
CA PHE A 169 19.05 -5.93 -5.88
C PHE A 169 18.50 -5.78 -7.31
N CYS A 170 18.91 -4.76 -8.07
CA CYS A 170 18.66 -4.69 -9.51
C CYS A 170 19.30 -5.87 -10.25
N GLY A 171 20.56 -6.19 -9.96
CA GLY A 171 21.26 -7.34 -10.55
C GLY A 171 20.58 -8.67 -10.24
N ILE A 172 20.21 -8.88 -8.96
CA ILE A 172 19.48 -10.08 -8.53
C ILE A 172 18.10 -10.17 -9.23
N SER A 173 17.37 -9.05 -9.30
CA SER A 173 16.06 -8.99 -9.99
C SER A 173 16.22 -9.28 -11.49
N CYS A 174 17.29 -8.81 -12.12
CA CYS A 174 17.60 -9.10 -13.51
C CYS A 174 17.81 -10.60 -13.74
N CYS A 175 18.64 -11.26 -12.92
CA CYS A 175 18.89 -12.71 -13.01
C CYS A 175 17.59 -13.52 -12.88
N TYR A 176 16.76 -13.21 -11.87
CA TYR A 176 15.47 -13.88 -11.72
C TYR A 176 14.50 -13.58 -12.87
N SER A 177 14.49 -12.36 -13.40
CA SER A 177 13.63 -11.99 -14.54
C SER A 177 14.03 -12.74 -15.80
N LEU A 178 15.34 -12.88 -16.08
CA LEU A 178 15.85 -13.66 -17.20
C LEU A 178 15.50 -15.16 -17.04
N TYR A 179 15.62 -15.70 -15.82
CA TYR A 179 15.23 -17.08 -15.54
C TYR A 179 13.72 -17.30 -15.76
N VAL A 180 12.88 -16.39 -15.25
CA VAL A 180 11.42 -16.45 -15.46
C VAL A 180 11.07 -16.38 -16.94
N LEU A 181 11.71 -15.47 -17.69
CA LEU A 181 11.52 -15.34 -19.14
C LEU A 181 11.93 -16.63 -19.87
N TYR A 182 13.07 -17.19 -19.54
CA TYR A 182 13.53 -18.47 -20.07
C TYR A 182 12.51 -19.58 -19.84
N CYS A 183 12.04 -19.74 -18.60
CA CYS A 183 11.02 -20.73 -18.26
C CYS A 183 9.69 -20.50 -19.00
N LEU A 184 9.26 -19.26 -19.15
CA LEU A 184 8.04 -18.90 -19.87
C LEU A 184 8.12 -19.27 -21.36
N VAL A 185 9.27 -19.00 -22.01
CA VAL A 185 9.51 -19.35 -23.41
C VAL A 185 9.55 -20.85 -23.62
N GLN A 186 10.29 -21.57 -22.77
CA GLN A 186 10.45 -23.02 -22.88
C GLN A 186 9.19 -23.81 -22.56
N ARG A 187 8.37 -23.31 -21.62
CA ARG A 187 7.24 -24.06 -21.03
C ARG A 187 5.89 -23.39 -21.22
N HIS A 188 5.74 -22.53 -22.22
CA HIS A 188 4.50 -21.77 -22.44
C HIS A 188 3.25 -22.64 -22.50
N ARG A 189 3.33 -23.92 -22.95
CA ARG A 189 2.20 -24.87 -23.02
C ARG A 189 1.81 -25.45 -21.67
N ASP A 190 2.75 -25.56 -20.74
CA ASP A 190 2.54 -26.20 -19.43
C ASP A 190 2.33 -25.22 -18.26
N ILE A 191 2.44 -23.91 -18.52
CA ILE A 191 2.30 -22.86 -17.47
C ILE A 191 1.00 -23.00 -16.68
N LYS A 192 -0.11 -23.28 -17.36
CA LYS A 192 -1.42 -23.48 -16.69
C LYS A 192 -1.38 -24.65 -15.71
N LYS A 193 -0.71 -25.76 -16.09
CA LYS A 193 -0.55 -26.93 -15.22
C LYS A 193 0.34 -26.61 -14.02
N LEU A 194 1.50 -25.95 -14.25
CA LEU A 194 2.46 -25.58 -13.21
C LEU A 194 1.85 -24.64 -12.17
N VAL A 195 1.14 -23.58 -12.61
CA VAL A 195 0.48 -22.62 -11.71
C VAL A 195 -0.63 -23.29 -10.89
N ASN A 196 -1.40 -24.20 -11.51
CA ASN A 196 -2.46 -24.92 -10.82
C ASN A 196 -1.91 -26.02 -9.86
N CYS A 197 -0.77 -26.63 -10.18
CA CYS A 197 -0.11 -27.63 -9.31
C CYS A 197 0.53 -27.01 -8.06
N ALA A 198 0.87 -25.73 -8.07
CA ALA A 198 1.56 -25.07 -6.96
C ALA A 198 0.75 -25.02 -5.64
N GLY A 199 -0.48 -25.55 -5.61
CA GLY A 199 -1.32 -25.66 -4.41
C GLY A 199 -1.64 -24.31 -3.75
N THR A 200 -1.29 -23.21 -4.42
CA THR A 200 -1.50 -21.85 -3.94
C THR A 200 -2.81 -21.31 -4.50
N PRO A 201 -3.49 -20.36 -3.82
CA PRO A 201 -4.67 -19.68 -4.35
C PRO A 201 -4.33 -18.77 -5.57
N LEU A 202 -3.18 -19.01 -6.21
CA LEU A 202 -2.67 -18.22 -7.30
C LEU A 202 -3.30 -18.69 -8.62
N ASN A 203 -4.21 -17.89 -9.15
CA ASN A 203 -4.77 -18.08 -10.49
C ASN A 203 -3.76 -17.64 -11.56
N VAL A 204 -3.79 -18.25 -12.75
CA VAL A 204 -2.93 -17.87 -13.90
C VAL A 204 -3.01 -16.35 -14.17
N SER A 205 -4.19 -15.75 -14.03
CA SER A 205 -4.36 -14.30 -14.18
C SER A 205 -3.63 -13.49 -13.11
N ARG A 206 -3.61 -13.94 -11.85
CA ARG A 206 -2.82 -13.27 -10.79
C ARG A 206 -1.33 -13.43 -11.00
N PHE A 207 -0.89 -14.65 -11.39
CA PHE A 207 0.50 -14.90 -11.75
C PHE A 207 0.97 -13.94 -12.85
N ALA A 208 0.18 -13.81 -13.93
CA ALA A 208 0.49 -12.90 -15.03
C ALA A 208 0.55 -11.43 -14.58
N ARG A 209 -0.38 -11.00 -13.73
CA ARG A 209 -0.40 -9.62 -13.19
C ARG A 209 0.79 -9.33 -12.28
N MET A 210 1.16 -10.27 -11.41
CA MET A 210 2.36 -10.14 -10.56
C MET A 210 3.63 -10.07 -11.40
N GLY A 211 3.72 -10.90 -12.44
CA GLY A 211 4.84 -10.88 -13.39
C GLY A 211 4.90 -9.56 -14.17
N ALA A 212 3.78 -9.10 -14.68
CA ALA A 212 3.68 -7.84 -15.41
C ALA A 212 4.06 -6.65 -14.51
N LEU A 213 3.55 -6.57 -13.28
CA LEU A 213 3.97 -5.55 -12.32
C LEU A 213 5.48 -5.58 -12.10
N SER A 214 6.03 -6.78 -11.82
CA SER A 214 7.45 -6.93 -11.49
C SER A 214 8.35 -6.51 -12.65
N VAL A 215 8.04 -6.93 -13.88
CA VAL A 215 8.82 -6.57 -15.07
C VAL A 215 8.68 -5.07 -15.37
N THR A 216 7.47 -4.52 -15.34
CA THR A 216 7.24 -3.09 -15.59
C THR A 216 7.96 -2.23 -14.56
N TYR A 217 7.84 -2.58 -13.27
CA TYR A 217 8.56 -1.87 -12.21
C TYR A 217 10.07 -1.96 -12.38
N PHE A 218 10.61 -3.14 -12.71
CA PHE A 218 12.04 -3.33 -12.97
C PHE A 218 12.53 -2.43 -14.11
N CYS A 219 11.79 -2.37 -15.23
CA CYS A 219 12.14 -1.53 -16.38
C CYS A 219 12.13 -0.02 -16.04
N VAL A 220 11.32 0.41 -15.07
CA VAL A 220 11.29 1.81 -14.62
C VAL A 220 12.29 2.05 -13.50
N ALA A 221 12.32 1.19 -12.49
CA ALA A 221 13.14 1.37 -11.29
C ALA A 221 14.64 1.28 -11.58
N THR A 222 15.08 0.42 -12.52
CA THR A 222 16.50 0.27 -12.83
C THR A 222 17.11 1.53 -13.44
N PRO A 223 16.56 2.14 -14.50
CA PRO A 223 17.05 3.42 -15.02
C PRO A 223 16.98 4.53 -13.98
N CYS A 224 15.90 4.59 -13.19
CA CYS A 224 15.74 5.60 -12.14
C CYS A 224 16.76 5.41 -11.01
N ALA A 225 17.09 4.19 -10.63
CA ALA A 225 18.12 3.91 -9.63
C ALA A 225 19.50 4.34 -10.11
N VAL A 226 19.85 4.05 -11.36
CA VAL A 226 21.11 4.50 -11.97
C VAL A 226 21.16 6.02 -12.03
N TYR A 227 20.12 6.66 -12.57
CA TYR A 227 20.03 8.11 -12.67
C TYR A 227 20.11 8.79 -11.28
N GLY A 228 19.31 8.29 -10.31
CA GLY A 228 19.30 8.82 -8.95
C GLY A 228 20.65 8.65 -8.22
N THR A 229 21.37 7.57 -8.51
CA THR A 229 22.74 7.36 -8.02
C THR A 229 23.70 8.41 -8.59
N LEU A 230 23.66 8.64 -9.90
CA LEU A 230 24.48 9.63 -10.57
C LEU A 230 24.14 11.06 -10.10
N GLU A 231 22.85 11.36 -9.95
CA GLU A 231 22.37 12.64 -9.41
C GLU A 231 22.81 12.86 -7.97
N THR A 232 22.73 11.82 -7.11
CA THR A 232 23.22 11.89 -5.72
C THR A 232 24.71 12.16 -5.68
N ILE A 233 25.51 11.49 -6.50
CA ILE A 233 26.96 11.72 -6.61
C ILE A 233 27.24 13.16 -7.06
N ALA A 234 26.48 13.67 -8.04
CA ALA A 234 26.67 15.03 -8.54
C ALA A 234 26.23 16.12 -7.56
N ALA A 235 25.14 15.87 -6.82
CA ALA A 235 24.53 16.87 -5.92
C ALA A 235 25.19 16.93 -4.53
N THR A 236 25.81 15.84 -4.07
CA THR A 236 26.40 15.78 -2.71
C THR A 236 27.72 16.53 -2.60
N GLY A 237 28.23 17.09 -3.71
CA GLY A 237 29.50 17.83 -3.73
C GLY A 237 30.73 16.91 -3.82
N PRO A 238 31.92 17.44 -3.56
CA PRO A 238 33.14 16.68 -3.69
C PRO A 238 33.20 15.53 -2.68
N TYR A 239 33.80 14.42 -3.12
CA TYR A 239 34.06 13.29 -2.25
C TYR A 239 34.90 13.74 -1.06
N VAL A 240 34.44 13.47 0.17
CA VAL A 240 35.16 13.75 1.42
C VAL A 240 35.82 12.45 1.88
N PRO A 241 37.15 12.40 2.04
CA PRO A 241 37.80 11.22 2.56
C PRO A 241 37.38 10.97 4.01
N TRP A 242 36.90 9.75 4.29
CA TRP A 242 36.61 9.34 5.66
C TRP A 242 37.91 9.04 6.38
N VAL A 243 38.31 9.96 7.24
CA VAL A 243 39.52 9.80 8.10
C VAL A 243 39.10 9.38 9.52
N SER A 244 38.04 10.01 10.04
CA SER A 244 37.52 9.73 11.38
C SER A 244 36.05 10.17 11.47
N TRP A 245 35.38 9.77 12.55
CA TRP A 245 34.03 10.26 12.89
C TRP A 245 33.96 11.79 12.91
N SER A 246 34.94 12.44 13.52
CA SER A 246 35.01 13.91 13.64
C SER A 246 35.19 14.63 12.28
N THR A 247 35.70 13.95 11.25
CA THR A 247 35.80 14.54 9.90
C THR A 247 34.43 14.78 9.28
N VAL A 248 33.50 13.89 9.52
CA VAL A 248 32.13 13.98 9.00
C VAL A 248 31.19 14.72 9.95
N HIS A 249 31.37 14.51 11.26
CA HIS A 249 30.53 15.08 12.32
C HIS A 249 31.29 16.17 13.08
N ASN A 250 31.67 17.22 12.34
CA ASN A 250 32.38 18.40 12.90
C ASN A 250 31.37 19.44 13.45
N GLU A 251 31.87 20.61 13.89
CA GLU A 251 31.03 21.70 14.42
C GLU A 251 29.95 22.17 13.42
N ASP A 252 30.23 22.17 12.11
CA ASP A 252 29.32 22.60 11.06
C ASP A 252 28.31 21.48 10.67
N ASN A 253 28.67 20.22 10.94
CA ASN A 253 27.92 19.02 10.56
C ASN A 253 27.41 18.25 11.79
N LYS A 254 26.93 18.95 12.82
CA LYS A 254 26.32 18.30 13.99
C LYS A 254 25.07 17.55 13.60
N LEU A 255 24.88 16.35 14.16
CA LEU A 255 23.65 15.56 13.99
C LEU A 255 22.38 16.28 14.47
N SER A 256 22.50 17.39 15.19
CA SER A 256 21.39 18.25 15.61
C SER A 256 21.04 19.33 14.59
N THR A 257 21.88 19.57 13.58
CA THR A 257 21.70 20.66 12.61
C THR A 257 20.60 20.32 11.61
N VAL A 258 19.64 21.24 11.44
CA VAL A 258 18.59 21.17 10.43
C VAL A 258 18.96 22.09 9.26
N ARG A 259 18.96 21.56 8.05
CA ARG A 259 19.22 22.32 6.83
C ARG A 259 17.91 22.64 6.13
N GLN A 260 17.75 23.87 5.64
CA GLN A 260 16.52 24.34 4.99
C GLN A 260 16.83 24.76 3.56
N TYR A 261 16.03 24.24 2.60
CA TYR A 261 16.12 24.53 1.18
C TYR A 261 14.81 25.16 0.70
N PRO A 262 14.70 26.50 0.72
CA PRO A 262 13.44 27.21 0.36
C PRO A 262 13.14 27.17 -1.15
N LEU A 263 14.16 26.91 -1.98
CA LEU A 263 14.02 26.81 -3.43
C LEU A 263 14.21 25.37 -3.86
N TYR A 264 13.12 24.60 -3.90
CA TYR A 264 13.12 23.22 -4.36
C TYR A 264 12.18 23.04 -5.55
N GLN A 265 12.56 22.16 -6.46
CA GLN A 265 11.71 21.70 -7.55
C GLN A 265 11.59 20.19 -7.47
N TYR A 266 10.40 19.64 -7.77
CA TYR A 266 10.22 18.21 -7.79
C TYR A 266 11.19 17.54 -8.76
N GLN A 267 11.94 16.59 -8.25
CA GLN A 267 12.87 15.76 -9.00
C GLN A 267 12.20 14.46 -9.44
N LEU A 268 12.80 13.76 -10.41
CA LEU A 268 12.27 12.47 -10.88
C LEU A 268 12.06 11.47 -9.76
N ARG A 269 12.96 11.44 -8.79
CA ARG A 269 12.88 10.56 -7.62
C ARG A 269 11.62 10.77 -6.77
N ASP A 270 11.10 12.00 -6.69
CA ASP A 270 9.91 12.31 -5.90
C ASP A 270 8.64 11.70 -6.51
N TRP A 271 8.64 11.44 -7.82
CA TRP A 271 7.53 10.81 -8.53
C TRP A 271 7.54 9.28 -8.46
N LEU A 272 8.65 8.65 -8.06
CA LEU A 272 8.76 7.19 -7.99
C LEU A 272 7.70 6.53 -7.09
N PRO A 273 7.37 7.04 -5.90
CA PRO A 273 6.30 6.50 -5.07
C PRO A 273 4.93 6.52 -5.76
N ILE A 274 4.64 7.60 -6.49
CA ILE A 274 3.39 7.74 -7.26
C ILE A 274 3.34 6.71 -8.38
N VAL A 275 4.42 6.58 -9.14
CA VAL A 275 4.54 5.57 -10.22
C VAL A 275 4.36 4.16 -9.66
N ALA A 276 5.03 3.83 -8.54
CA ALA A 276 4.87 2.54 -7.88
C ALA A 276 3.41 2.32 -7.43
N GLY A 277 2.78 3.34 -6.83
CA GLY A 277 1.37 3.29 -6.43
C GLY A 277 0.42 3.08 -7.59
N LEU A 278 0.60 3.81 -8.69
CA LEU A 278 -0.19 3.64 -9.91
C LEU A 278 -0.03 2.24 -10.52
N MET A 279 1.18 1.67 -10.50
CA MET A 279 1.40 0.31 -10.96
C MET A 279 0.60 -0.70 -10.13
N VAL A 280 0.59 -0.60 -8.80
CA VAL A 280 -0.23 -1.49 -7.96
C VAL A 280 -1.72 -1.35 -8.30
N ILE A 281 -2.20 -0.12 -8.50
CA ILE A 281 -3.59 0.13 -8.91
C ILE A 281 -3.87 -0.53 -10.25
N CYS A 282 -3.06 -0.30 -11.26
CA CYS A 282 -3.26 -0.85 -12.60
C CYS A 282 -3.28 -2.39 -12.63
N PHE A 283 -2.35 -3.03 -11.92
CA PHE A 283 -2.21 -4.47 -12.00
C PHE A 283 -3.08 -5.24 -11.00
N PHE A 284 -3.39 -4.67 -9.83
CA PHE A 284 -4.12 -5.39 -8.78
C PHE A 284 -5.52 -4.86 -8.51
N SER A 285 -5.78 -3.56 -8.68
CA SER A 285 -7.09 -2.99 -8.33
C SER A 285 -8.21 -3.36 -9.32
N CYS A 286 -7.87 -3.63 -10.58
CA CYS A 286 -8.84 -4.04 -11.61
C CYS A 286 -9.23 -5.54 -11.54
N GLY A 287 -8.71 -6.31 -10.56
CA GLY A 287 -9.09 -7.71 -10.37
C GLY A 287 -10.48 -7.83 -9.73
N ALA A 288 -11.29 -8.82 -10.14
CA ALA A 288 -12.63 -9.05 -9.60
C ALA A 288 -12.68 -9.11 -8.07
N GLU A 289 -11.65 -9.67 -7.44
CA GLU A 289 -11.54 -9.77 -5.98
C GLU A 289 -11.26 -8.41 -5.33
N SER A 290 -10.38 -7.60 -5.93
CA SER A 290 -10.10 -6.25 -5.44
C SER A 290 -11.32 -5.35 -5.59
N VAL A 291 -12.04 -5.44 -6.73
CA VAL A 291 -13.30 -4.72 -6.95
C VAL A 291 -14.34 -5.10 -5.89
N SER A 292 -14.45 -6.40 -5.55
CA SER A 292 -15.30 -6.85 -4.45
C SER A 292 -14.89 -6.28 -3.10
N MET A 293 -13.58 -6.13 -2.83
CA MET A 293 -13.09 -5.50 -1.60
C MET A 293 -13.38 -3.99 -1.58
N TYR A 294 -13.17 -3.28 -2.69
CA TYR A 294 -13.52 -1.85 -2.77
C TYR A 294 -15.00 -1.63 -2.50
N SER A 295 -15.89 -2.49 -3.04
CA SER A 295 -17.33 -2.39 -2.76
C SER A 295 -17.65 -2.62 -1.27
N LYS A 296 -17.02 -3.60 -0.63
CA LYS A 296 -17.18 -3.86 0.81
C LYS A 296 -16.67 -2.72 1.67
N VAL A 297 -15.49 -2.19 1.37
CA VAL A 297 -14.91 -1.05 2.09
C VAL A 297 -15.76 0.20 1.87
N GLY A 298 -16.17 0.46 0.63
CA GLY A 298 -17.09 1.57 0.31
C GLY A 298 -18.40 1.46 1.08
N LEU A 299 -19.02 0.28 1.12
CA LEU A 299 -20.22 0.04 1.91
C LEU A 299 -19.97 0.25 3.42
N ALA A 300 -18.85 -0.25 3.94
CA ALA A 300 -18.48 -0.07 5.35
C ALA A 300 -18.23 1.40 5.71
N CYS A 301 -17.61 2.18 4.84
CA CYS A 301 -17.41 3.61 5.02
C CYS A 301 -18.74 4.40 4.90
N LEU A 302 -19.67 3.96 4.06
CA LEU A 302 -20.98 4.60 3.88
C LEU A 302 -21.98 4.21 4.99
N ALA A 303 -21.83 3.03 5.59
CA ALA A 303 -22.74 2.53 6.63
C ALA A 303 -22.93 3.53 7.79
N PRO A 304 -21.88 4.14 8.41
CA PRO A 304 -22.05 5.11 9.47
C PRO A 304 -22.76 6.38 8.99
N LEU A 305 -22.55 6.80 7.74
CA LEU A 305 -23.22 7.97 7.16
C LEU A 305 -24.71 7.69 6.92
N VAL A 306 -25.06 6.49 6.47
CA VAL A 306 -26.46 6.06 6.31
C VAL A 306 -27.15 5.99 7.67
N VAL A 307 -26.49 5.41 8.68
CA VAL A 307 -27.03 5.35 10.05
C VAL A 307 -27.19 6.76 10.65
N ALA A 308 -26.22 7.65 10.43
CA ALA A 308 -26.30 9.04 10.87
C ALA A 308 -27.45 9.78 10.17
N ARG A 309 -27.61 9.58 8.84
CA ARG A 309 -28.73 10.12 8.08
C ARG A 309 -30.07 9.64 8.61
N ASP A 310 -30.18 8.34 8.90
CA ASP A 310 -31.44 7.75 9.39
C ASP A 310 -31.74 8.18 10.85
N LYS A 311 -30.71 8.40 11.67
CA LYS A 311 -30.88 9.02 13.00
C LYS A 311 -31.33 10.47 12.88
N PHE A 312 -30.74 11.24 11.99
CA PHE A 312 -31.08 12.63 11.75
C PHE A 312 -32.50 12.76 11.17
N ALA A 313 -32.88 11.89 10.22
CA ALA A 313 -34.26 11.85 9.70
C ALA A 313 -35.28 11.49 10.77
N ARG A 314 -34.97 10.56 11.67
CA ARG A 314 -35.82 10.26 12.84
C ARG A 314 -35.90 11.42 13.81
N TRP A 315 -34.80 12.13 14.04
CA TRP A 315 -34.80 13.32 14.91
C TRP A 315 -35.65 14.44 14.35
N ILE A 316 -35.63 14.70 13.04
CA ILE A 316 -36.49 15.68 12.36
C ILE A 316 -37.97 15.29 12.46
N ASN A 317 -38.30 14.02 12.31
CA ASN A 317 -39.67 13.51 12.38
C ASN A 317 -40.22 13.42 13.82
N LEU A 318 -39.32 13.50 14.83
CA LEU A 318 -39.66 13.56 16.26
C LEU A 318 -39.85 15.01 16.76
N SER A 319 -39.58 16.02 15.95
CA SER A 319 -39.94 17.40 16.33
C SER A 319 -41.47 17.51 16.33
N PRO A 320 -42.10 17.93 17.46
CA PRO A 320 -43.54 17.90 17.61
C PRO A 320 -44.17 18.81 16.55
N ARG A 321 -45.06 18.26 15.72
CA ARG A 321 -45.98 19.09 14.94
C ARG A 321 -46.75 19.96 15.93
N PRO A 322 -46.89 21.28 15.75
CA PRO A 322 -47.77 22.09 16.57
C PRO A 322 -49.17 21.52 16.41
N LEU A 323 -49.76 21.13 17.56
CA LEU A 323 -51.15 20.74 17.64
C LEU A 323 -51.99 21.98 17.30
N ASN A 324 -52.48 22.10 16.10
CA ASN A 324 -53.61 22.93 15.78
C ASN A 324 -54.85 22.20 16.29
N ARG A 325 -55.20 22.51 17.57
CA ARG A 325 -56.45 22.14 18.21
C ARG A 325 -57.45 23.25 17.85
N GLU A 326 -58.16 23.02 16.75
CA GLU A 326 -59.51 23.56 16.58
C GLU A 326 -60.08 23.10 15.23
N HIS A 327 -61.35 22.65 15.29
CA HIS A 327 -62.22 22.13 14.24
C HIS A 327 -61.99 20.66 13.80
N ASP A 328 -62.70 19.75 14.53
CA ASP A 328 -63.69 18.87 13.95
C ASP A 328 -64.34 17.99 15.03
N LEU A 329 -65.25 18.61 15.74
CA LEU A 329 -66.33 17.94 16.44
C LEU A 329 -67.60 18.25 15.66
N ARG A 330 -67.91 17.47 14.61
CA ARG A 330 -69.29 17.21 14.12
C ARG A 330 -69.25 16.28 12.92
N GLY A 331 -69.87 15.16 13.02
CA GLY A 331 -70.11 14.29 11.89
C GLY A 331 -69.92 12.81 12.24
N ALA A 332 -70.68 12.41 13.23
CA ALA A 332 -70.82 11.00 13.54
C ALA A 332 -71.97 10.38 12.76
N THR A 333 -72.02 9.15 12.81
CA THR A 333 -73.08 8.17 12.63
C THR A 333 -73.23 7.54 11.25
N SER A 334 -73.12 6.29 11.39
CA SER A 334 -73.84 5.23 10.69
C SER A 334 -73.26 4.67 9.42
N SER A 335 -73.15 3.44 9.54
CA SER A 335 -73.63 2.41 8.61
C SER A 335 -72.61 1.56 7.87
N SER A 336 -72.73 0.30 8.19
CA SER A 336 -72.76 -0.89 7.35
C SER A 336 -71.46 -1.65 7.11
N ALA A 337 -71.54 -2.80 7.75
CA ALA A 337 -70.77 -4.01 7.42
C ALA A 337 -70.89 -4.41 5.98
N GLU A 338 -69.79 -4.75 5.35
CA GLU A 338 -69.86 -5.63 4.20
C GLU A 338 -68.63 -6.58 4.15
N LYS A 339 -68.97 -7.78 3.82
CA LYS A 339 -68.27 -9.03 3.97
C LYS A 339 -67.06 -9.20 3.04
N LEU A 340 -66.03 -9.92 3.54
CA LEU A 340 -65.01 -10.63 2.81
C LEU A 340 -65.52 -11.50 1.66
N PRO A 341 -64.70 -11.76 0.63
CA PRO A 341 -64.55 -13.11 0.17
C PRO A 341 -63.12 -13.63 0.20
N THR A 342 -62.99 -14.76 0.89
CA THR A 342 -61.87 -15.69 0.85
C THR A 342 -61.68 -16.23 -0.57
N ARG A 343 -60.46 -16.09 -1.09
CA ARG A 343 -60.07 -16.81 -2.32
C ARG A 343 -58.97 -17.82 -1.99
N LYS A 344 -59.37 -19.08 -1.98
CA LYS A 344 -58.51 -20.27 -2.01
C LYS A 344 -57.70 -20.27 -3.31
N PHE A 345 -56.38 -20.41 -3.24
CA PHE A 345 -55.59 -20.85 -4.37
C PHE A 345 -55.00 -22.22 -4.11
N LYS A 346 -55.27 -23.11 -5.04
CA LYS A 346 -54.83 -24.49 -5.12
C LYS A 346 -53.34 -24.62 -5.37
N ASN A 347 -52.76 -25.62 -4.76
CA ASN A 347 -51.48 -26.24 -5.11
C ASN A 347 -51.45 -26.77 -6.54
N THR A 348 -50.40 -26.42 -7.30
CA THR A 348 -49.87 -27.33 -8.34
C THR A 348 -48.39 -27.03 -8.57
N GLY A 349 -47.53 -28.04 -8.37
CA GLY A 349 -46.44 -28.47 -9.25
C GLY A 349 -45.06 -27.87 -9.07
N LEU A 350 -44.22 -28.65 -8.41
CA LEU A 350 -42.80 -28.96 -8.71
C LEU A 350 -42.04 -28.10 -9.72
N LEU A 351 -40.93 -27.53 -9.29
CA LEU A 351 -39.60 -27.79 -9.87
C LEU A 351 -38.48 -27.29 -8.90
N PRO A 352 -37.31 -27.91 -8.89
CA PRO A 352 -36.33 -27.80 -7.81
C PRO A 352 -35.16 -26.83 -8.08
N GLY A 353 -34.56 -26.36 -7.00
CA GLY A 353 -33.16 -25.98 -7.02
C GLY A 353 -32.81 -24.51 -7.09
N ILE A 354 -32.81 -23.82 -5.94
CA ILE A 354 -31.78 -22.84 -5.59
C ILE A 354 -31.55 -22.97 -4.09
N ALA A 355 -30.45 -23.62 -3.77
CA ALA A 355 -29.97 -23.77 -2.39
C ALA A 355 -29.21 -22.52 -1.97
N SER A 356 -29.70 -21.87 -0.95
CA SER A 356 -29.00 -21.35 0.22
C SER A 356 -27.66 -20.65 0.05
N GLU A 357 -27.72 -19.35 -0.06
CA GLU A 357 -26.61 -18.46 0.23
C GLU A 357 -26.79 -17.84 1.63
N LYS A 358 -26.63 -18.66 2.68
CA LYS A 358 -26.66 -18.21 4.10
C LYS A 358 -25.41 -18.53 4.91
N THR A 359 -24.32 -18.97 4.28
CA THR A 359 -23.10 -19.39 4.99
C THR A 359 -22.02 -18.31 5.12
N GLY A 360 -22.15 -17.15 4.51
CA GLY A 360 -21.12 -16.10 4.54
C GLY A 360 -21.08 -15.23 5.81
N LEU A 361 -22.19 -15.10 6.53
CA LEU A 361 -22.24 -14.19 7.70
C LEU A 361 -21.88 -14.88 9.04
N GLN A 362 -22.00 -16.20 9.14
CA GLN A 362 -21.62 -16.90 10.36
C GLN A 362 -20.10 -17.13 10.49
N SER A 363 -19.39 -17.29 9.37
CA SER A 363 -17.93 -17.46 9.37
C SER A 363 -17.18 -16.20 9.84
N PHE A 364 -17.73 -15.00 9.55
CA PHE A 364 -17.11 -13.75 9.97
C PHE A 364 -17.29 -13.46 11.47
N ARG A 365 -18.41 -13.88 12.07
CA ARG A 365 -18.63 -13.73 13.52
C ARG A 365 -17.74 -14.67 14.33
N ILE A 366 -17.45 -15.87 13.83
CA ILE A 366 -16.57 -16.84 14.50
C ILE A 366 -15.10 -16.35 14.47
N HIS A 367 -14.65 -15.70 13.38
CA HIS A 367 -13.27 -15.19 13.30
C HIS A 367 -13.03 -13.98 14.21
N VAL A 368 -14.01 -13.11 14.41
CA VAL A 368 -13.89 -11.96 15.32
C VAL A 368 -13.89 -12.43 16.78
N ALA A 369 -14.73 -13.41 17.14
CA ALA A 369 -14.77 -13.97 18.48
C ALA A 369 -13.48 -14.71 18.86
N VAL A 370 -12.86 -15.44 17.92
CA VAL A 370 -11.58 -16.15 18.18
C VAL A 370 -10.41 -15.18 18.35
N VAL A 371 -10.44 -14.01 17.72
CA VAL A 371 -9.39 -12.98 17.90
C VAL A 371 -9.56 -12.24 19.23
N GLU A 372 -10.78 -12.03 19.72
CA GLU A 372 -11.03 -11.44 21.04
C GLU A 372 -10.65 -12.40 22.19
N ASP A 373 -10.95 -13.69 22.08
CA ASP A 373 -10.58 -14.68 23.09
C ASP A 373 -9.06 -14.94 23.16
N THR A 374 -8.32 -14.76 22.06
CA THR A 374 -6.86 -14.93 22.07
C THR A 374 -6.14 -13.73 22.68
N MET A 375 -6.73 -12.53 22.65
CA MET A 375 -6.15 -11.35 23.30
C MET A 375 -6.44 -11.26 24.79
N GLN A 376 -7.44 -11.98 25.31
CA GLN A 376 -7.73 -12.02 26.76
C GLN A 376 -6.97 -13.15 27.50
N ALA A 377 -6.29 -14.05 26.80
CA ALA A 377 -5.50 -15.11 27.38
C ALA A 377 -4.01 -14.77 27.57
N GLU A 378 -3.55 -13.59 27.16
CA GLU A 378 -2.16 -13.12 27.31
C GLU A 378 -2.01 -11.88 28.24
N TYR A 379 -3.00 -11.63 29.11
CA TYR A 379 -2.86 -10.65 30.21
C TYR A 379 -3.01 -11.31 31.56
#